data_1309ad25383a92b5aa8bf7e3bdbaa72b
#
_entry.id   1309ad25383a92b5aa8bf7e3bdbaa72b
#
_cell.length_a   1.000
_cell.length_b   1.000
_cell.length_c   1.000
_cell.angle_alpha   90.00
_cell.angle_beta   90.00
_cell.angle_gamma   90.00
#
_symmetry.space_group_name_H-M   'P 1'
#
loop_
_entity.id
_entity.type
_entity.pdbx_description
1 polymer ?
#
loop_
_entity_poly.entity_id
_entity_poly.type
_entity_poly.pdbx_seq_one_letter_code
_entity_poly.pdbx_strand_id
1 'polypeptide(L)'
;MDSMRDTILFGDCRRTLCAFLPKSARMCVTSPPYYGLRDYGGEQYQLGQEQTPEKFIENLVNVFREVKNVLTDDGTCWVNLGDSYYNY
;
A
#
# COMPACT_ATOMS: atom_id res chain seq x y z
N MET A 1 -17.28 -8.43 8.69
CA MET A 1 -16.54 -7.20 8.28
C MET A 1 -17.42 -5.98 8.08
N ASP A 2 -18.71 -6.09 8.37
CA ASP A 2 -19.61 -4.93 8.24
C ASP A 2 -19.20 -3.77 9.15
N SER A 3 -18.56 -4.05 10.28
CA SER A 3 -18.06 -3.03 11.20
C SER A 3 -16.98 -2.15 10.60
N MET A 4 -16.38 -2.55 9.45
CA MET A 4 -15.35 -1.76 8.77
C MET A 4 -15.91 -0.92 7.63
N ARG A 5 -17.23 -0.93 7.40
CA ARG A 5 -17.83 -0.11 6.36
C ARG A 5 -17.75 1.36 6.75
N ASP A 6 -17.39 2.20 5.77
CA ASP A 6 -17.32 3.66 5.93
C ASP A 6 -16.40 4.07 7.09
N THR A 7 -15.27 3.40 7.21
CA THR A 7 -14.35 3.55 8.33
C THR A 7 -12.96 3.90 7.83
N ILE A 8 -12.23 4.68 8.62
CA ILE A 8 -10.81 4.95 8.41
C ILE A 8 -10.05 4.10 9.41
N LEU A 9 -9.13 3.27 8.91
CA LEU A 9 -8.27 2.45 9.75
C LEU A 9 -6.89 3.09 9.84
N PHE A 10 -6.40 3.24 11.06
CA PHE A 10 -5.07 3.81 11.32
C PHE A 10 -4.06 2.69 11.46
N GLY A 11 -2.85 2.97 11.03
CA GLY A 11 -1.73 2.06 11.17
C GLY A 11 -1.07 1.71 9.84
N ASP A 12 -0.12 0.81 9.90
CA ASP A 12 0.59 0.32 8.73
C ASP A 12 -0.35 -0.58 7.92
N CYS A 13 -0.54 -0.26 6.64
CA CYS A 13 -1.47 -1.00 5.77
C CYS A 13 -1.08 -2.48 5.65
N ARG A 14 0.19 -2.83 5.80
CA ARG A 14 0.62 -4.22 5.78
C ARG A 14 0.02 -5.03 6.93
N ARG A 15 -0.30 -4.36 8.04
CA ARG A 15 -0.96 -4.98 9.19
C ARG A 15 -2.48 -4.86 9.11
N THR A 16 -2.98 -3.68 8.75
CA THR A 16 -4.43 -3.46 8.72
C THR A 16 -5.09 -4.32 7.66
N LEU A 17 -4.44 -4.52 6.51
CA LEU A 17 -4.98 -5.38 5.45
C LEU A 17 -5.05 -6.86 5.88
N CYS A 18 -4.12 -7.31 6.71
CA CYS A 18 -4.15 -8.69 7.20
C CYS A 18 -5.38 -8.99 8.06
N ALA A 19 -6.00 -7.96 8.63
CA ALA A 19 -7.20 -8.13 9.46
C ALA A 19 -8.47 -8.28 8.63
N PHE A 20 -8.41 -8.05 7.32
CA PHE A 20 -9.57 -8.20 6.45
C PHE A 20 -9.79 -9.66 6.12
N LEU A 21 -11.06 -10.01 5.93
CA LEU A 21 -11.40 -11.32 5.37
C LEU A 21 -10.89 -11.39 3.94
N PRO A 22 -10.38 -12.55 3.50
CA PRO A 22 -10.00 -12.73 2.09
C PRO A 22 -11.22 -12.49 1.19
N LYS A 23 -10.96 -11.90 0.02
CA LYS A 23 -12.00 -11.66 -1.00
C LYS A 23 -13.18 -10.85 -0.49
N SER A 24 -12.91 -9.85 0.36
CA SER A 24 -13.95 -9.01 0.96
C SER A 24 -14.12 -7.66 0.28
N ALA A 25 -13.23 -7.27 -0.64
CA ALA A 25 -13.29 -6.00 -1.33
C ALA A 25 -13.34 -6.21 -2.85
N ARG A 26 -14.09 -5.35 -3.54
CA ARG A 26 -14.20 -5.43 -5.01
C ARG A 26 -13.25 -4.49 -5.72
N MET A 27 -12.76 -3.47 -5.05
CA MET A 27 -11.91 -2.47 -5.67
C MET A 27 -10.94 -1.91 -4.64
N CYS A 28 -9.73 -1.65 -5.11
CA CYS A 28 -8.74 -0.87 -4.40
C CYS A 28 -8.33 0.30 -5.27
N VAL A 29 -8.31 1.49 -4.69
CA VAL A 29 -7.78 2.68 -5.35
C VAL A 29 -6.72 3.25 -4.43
N THR A 30 -5.50 3.40 -4.94
CA THR A 30 -4.40 3.83 -4.10
C THR A 30 -3.37 4.63 -4.87
N SER A 31 -2.67 5.48 -4.15
CA SER A 31 -1.51 6.20 -4.62
C SER A 31 -0.40 5.95 -3.60
N PRO A 32 0.43 4.91 -3.81
CA PRO A 32 1.46 4.58 -2.84
C PRO A 32 2.54 5.67 -2.77
N PRO A 33 3.26 5.76 -1.65
CA PRO A 33 4.34 6.73 -1.54
C PRO A 33 5.43 6.45 -2.56
N TYR A 34 6.04 7.51 -3.06
CA TYR A 34 7.17 7.42 -3.98
C TYR A 34 8.46 7.31 -3.19
N TYR A 35 9.42 6.60 -3.74
CA TYR A 35 10.68 6.37 -3.05
C TYR A 35 11.42 7.69 -2.82
N GLY A 36 11.77 7.96 -1.56
CA GLY A 36 12.58 9.11 -1.17
C GLY A 36 11.91 10.47 -1.31
N LEU A 37 10.62 10.51 -1.71
CA LEU A 37 9.97 11.78 -2.00
C LEU A 37 9.42 12.49 -0.77
N ARG A 38 8.80 11.75 0.14
CA ARG A 38 8.17 12.32 1.32
C ARG A 38 8.47 11.51 2.57
N ASP A 39 8.66 12.23 3.67
CA ASP A 39 8.75 11.63 4.99
C ASP A 39 7.51 12.05 5.79
N TYR A 40 6.70 11.06 6.15
CA TYR A 40 5.47 11.28 6.92
C TYR A 40 5.68 11.10 8.43
N GLY A 41 6.94 10.96 8.87
CA GLY A 41 7.24 10.76 10.28
C GLY A 41 7.08 9.33 10.77
N GLY A 42 6.97 8.38 9.86
CA GLY A 42 6.77 6.96 10.19
C GLY A 42 8.03 6.19 10.53
N GLU A 43 9.12 6.89 10.74
CA GLU A 43 10.39 6.30 11.12
C GLU A 43 10.93 5.33 10.06
N GLN A 44 11.77 4.38 10.50
CA GLN A 44 12.45 3.46 9.60
C GLN A 44 11.54 2.47 8.88
N TYR A 45 10.31 2.31 9.34
CA TYR A 45 9.37 1.36 8.75
C TYR A 45 8.44 2.00 7.73
N GLN A 46 8.56 3.30 7.52
CA GLN A 46 7.71 4.02 6.57
C GLN A 46 8.05 3.61 5.13
N LEU A 47 7.01 3.31 4.34
CA LEU A 47 7.18 3.07 2.91
C LEU A 47 7.67 4.34 2.21
N GLY A 48 8.64 4.19 1.34
CA GLY A 48 9.24 5.29 0.60
C GLY A 48 10.54 5.82 1.21
N GLN A 49 10.89 5.37 2.42
CA GLN A 49 12.08 5.80 3.13
C GLN A 49 13.08 4.65 3.33
N GLU A 50 12.99 3.62 2.53
CA GLU A 50 13.93 2.50 2.57
C GLU A 50 15.34 2.95 2.18
N GLN A 51 16.35 2.22 2.63
CA GLN A 51 17.73 2.56 2.33
C GLN A 51 18.11 2.33 0.87
N THR A 52 17.42 1.43 0.19
CA THR A 52 17.69 1.12 -1.20
C THR A 52 16.39 1.07 -2.00
N PRO A 53 16.44 1.39 -3.32
CA PRO A 53 15.27 1.22 -4.19
C PRO A 53 14.76 -0.22 -4.23
N GLU A 54 15.66 -1.20 -4.18
CA GLU A 54 15.30 -2.61 -4.19
C GLU A 54 14.45 -2.98 -2.97
N LYS A 55 14.81 -2.46 -1.79
CA LYS A 55 14.05 -2.69 -0.57
C LYS A 55 12.68 -2.02 -0.62
N PHE A 56 12.62 -0.84 -1.20
CA PHE A 56 11.35 -0.15 -1.44
C PHE A 56 10.42 -1.00 -2.31
N ILE A 57 10.93 -1.54 -3.42
CA ILE A 57 10.13 -2.39 -4.31
C ILE A 57 9.66 -3.65 -3.60
N GLU A 58 10.52 -4.29 -2.82
CA GLU A 58 10.15 -5.48 -2.05
C GLU A 58 9.00 -5.19 -1.09
N ASN A 59 9.10 -4.08 -0.35
CA ASN A 59 8.05 -3.68 0.60
C ASN A 59 6.75 -3.35 -0.12
N LEU A 60 6.84 -2.67 -1.27
CA LEU A 60 5.65 -2.32 -2.06
C LEU A 60 4.96 -3.56 -2.62
N VAL A 61 5.73 -4.52 -3.10
CA VAL A 61 5.17 -5.79 -3.58
C VAL A 61 4.43 -6.52 -2.46
N ASN A 62 4.98 -6.50 -1.25
CA ASN A 62 4.33 -7.14 -0.11
C ASN A 62 2.98 -6.49 0.21
N VAL A 63 2.88 -5.15 0.09
CA VAL A 63 1.60 -4.46 0.25
C VAL A 63 0.59 -4.97 -0.78
N PHE A 64 0.96 -5.06 -2.04
CA PHE A 64 0.03 -5.46 -3.10
C PHE A 64 -0.32 -6.95 -3.05
N ARG A 65 0.52 -7.79 -2.46
CA ARG A 65 0.12 -9.17 -2.14
C ARG A 65 -1.03 -9.21 -1.15
N GLU A 66 -0.99 -8.35 -0.13
CA GLU A 66 -2.09 -8.24 0.83
C GLU A 66 -3.36 -7.70 0.16
N VAL A 67 -3.21 -6.70 -0.72
CA VAL A 67 -4.35 -6.19 -1.50
C VAL A 67 -4.96 -7.30 -2.34
N LYS A 68 -4.14 -8.12 -3.00
CA LYS A 68 -4.63 -9.24 -3.80
C LYS A 68 -5.45 -10.22 -2.96
N ASN A 69 -5.02 -10.50 -1.74
CA ASN A 69 -5.73 -11.41 -0.86
C ASN A 69 -7.10 -10.87 -0.44
N VAL A 70 -7.21 -9.55 -0.30
CA VAL A 70 -8.45 -8.89 0.11
C VAL A 70 -9.43 -8.73 -1.05
N LEU A 71 -8.94 -8.61 -2.27
CA LEU A 71 -9.78 -8.41 -3.45
C LEU A 71 -10.52 -9.69 -3.85
N THR A 72 -11.75 -9.51 -4.31
CA THR A 72 -12.48 -10.60 -4.97
C THR A 72 -11.77 -11.02 -6.26
N ASP A 73 -12.10 -12.20 -6.79
CA ASP A 73 -11.44 -12.72 -8.01
C ASP A 73 -11.66 -11.80 -9.22
N ASP A 74 -12.79 -11.11 -9.28
CA ASP A 74 -13.10 -10.12 -10.31
C ASP A 74 -12.83 -8.69 -9.87
N GLY A 75 -12.17 -8.52 -8.74
CA GLY A 75 -11.84 -7.20 -8.20
C GLY A 75 -10.81 -6.47 -9.03
N THR A 76 -10.81 -5.14 -8.90
CA THR A 76 -9.89 -4.28 -9.63
C THR A 76 -9.01 -3.50 -8.66
N CYS A 77 -7.78 -3.23 -9.10
CA CYS A 77 -6.85 -2.40 -8.34
C CYS A 77 -6.39 -1.25 -9.24
N TRP A 78 -6.67 -0.03 -8.81
CA TRP A 78 -6.32 1.18 -9.52
C TRP A 78 -5.19 1.86 -8.77
N VAL A 79 -4.03 1.95 -9.42
CA VAL A 79 -2.82 2.46 -8.80
C VAL A 79 -2.36 3.70 -9.54
N ASN A 80 -2.28 4.82 -8.85
CA ASN A 80 -1.72 6.05 -9.40
C ASN A 80 -0.24 6.11 -9.01
N LEU A 81 0.63 5.97 -10.00
CA LEU A 81 2.07 6.05 -9.82
C LEU A 81 2.62 7.22 -10.61
N GLY A 82 3.61 7.88 -10.04
CA GLY A 82 4.37 8.91 -10.73
C GLY A 82 5.82 8.50 -10.88
N ASP A 83 6.49 9.20 -11.73
CA ASP A 83 7.93 9.07 -11.91
C ASP A 83 8.58 10.40 -11.55
N SER A 84 9.88 10.40 -11.38
CA SER A 84 10.63 11.63 -11.12
C SER A 84 11.73 11.78 -12.16
N TYR A 85 12.03 13.02 -12.45
CA TYR A 85 13.14 13.31 -13.37
C TYR A 85 14.46 13.02 -12.70
N TYR A 86 15.38 12.47 -13.47
CA TYR A 86 16.77 12.35 -13.03
C TYR A 86 17.38 13.75 -13.01
N ASN A 87 17.94 14.12 -11.87
CA ASN A 87 18.50 15.46 -11.68
C ASN A 87 20.01 15.34 -11.57
N TYR A 88 20.71 16.00 -12.49
CA TYR A 88 22.17 15.98 -12.55
C TYR A 88 22.77 16.96 -11.55
#